data_37a0e903c246a3012d0b98ba804fe660
#
_entry.id   37a0e903c246a3012d0b98ba804fe660
#
_cell.length_a   1.000
_cell.length_b   1.000
_cell.length_c   1.000
_cell.angle_alpha   90.00
_cell.angle_beta   90.00
_cell.angle_gamma   90.00
#
_symmetry.space_group_name_H-M   'P 1'
#
loop_
_entity.id
_entity.type
_entity.pdbx_description
1 polymer ?
#
loop_
_entity_poly.entity_id
_entity_poly.type
_entity_poly.pdbx_seq_one_letter_code
_entity_poly.pdbx_strand_id
1 'polypeptide(L)' 'MSERVQVALNGMAANLLARLCAETGTDDPSGLIARALGLFEMAQRTRRQGGRLIFQNEHGDESEVAF' A
#
# COMPACT_ATOMS: atom_id res chain seq x y z
N MET A 1 10.83 1.61 22.94
CA MET A 1 12.06 1.74 22.16
C MET A 1 11.76 1.47 20.70
N SER A 2 12.12 2.38 19.83
CA SER A 2 11.82 2.22 18.41
C SER A 2 13.00 1.58 17.69
N GLU A 3 12.71 0.60 16.87
CA GLU A 3 13.69 0.02 15.99
C GLU A 3 13.81 0.87 14.72
N ARG A 4 15.02 1.01 14.24
CA ARG A 4 15.26 1.72 13.00
C ARG A 4 15.38 0.71 11.88
N VAL A 5 14.47 0.80 10.92
CA VAL A 5 14.50 -0.07 9.74
C VAL A 5 14.77 0.81 8.52
N GLN A 6 15.80 0.44 7.76
CA GLN A 6 16.09 1.10 6.50
C GLN A 6 15.54 0.27 5.36
N VAL A 7 14.80 0.91 4.47
CA VAL A 7 14.28 0.26 3.28
C VAL A 7 14.91 0.92 2.07
N ALA A 8 15.64 0.13 1.29
CA ALA A 8 16.22 0.61 0.04
C ALA A 8 15.22 0.33 -1.09
N LEU A 9 14.81 1.36 -1.79
CA LEU A 9 13.89 1.24 -2.91
C LEU A 9 14.66 1.32 -4.22
N ASN A 10 14.28 0.46 -5.18
CA ASN A 10 14.80 0.61 -6.53
C ASN A 10 14.16 1.83 -7.19
N GLY A 11 14.67 2.20 -8.38
CA GLY A 11 14.21 3.42 -9.06
C GLY A 11 12.72 3.43 -9.33
N MET A 12 12.15 2.30 -9.70
CA MET A 12 10.72 2.18 -9.98
C MET A 12 9.88 2.42 -8.72
N ALA A 13 10.26 1.78 -7.64
CA ALA A 13 9.55 1.93 -6.36
C ALA A 13 9.70 3.34 -5.80
N ALA A 14 10.89 3.93 -5.92
CA ALA A 14 11.11 5.30 -5.48
C ALA A 14 10.27 6.30 -6.27
N ASN A 15 10.17 6.12 -7.59
CA ASN A 15 9.34 6.97 -8.44
C ASN A 15 7.86 6.81 -8.11
N LEU A 16 7.41 5.60 -7.85
CA LEU A 16 6.04 5.36 -7.44
C LEU A 16 5.73 6.04 -6.11
N LEU A 17 6.64 5.93 -5.15
CA LEU A 17 6.48 6.57 -3.85
C LEU A 17 6.38 8.11 -4.00
N ALA A 18 7.25 8.69 -4.81
CA ALA A 18 7.23 10.14 -5.05
C ALA A 18 5.90 10.56 -5.67
N ARG A 19 5.40 9.81 -6.64
CA ARG A 19 4.12 10.10 -7.29
C ARG A 19 2.97 9.99 -6.31
N LEU A 20 2.95 8.96 -5.49
CA LEU A 20 1.89 8.79 -4.49
C LEU A 20 1.91 9.88 -3.44
N CYS A 21 3.08 10.31 -3.02
CA CYS A 21 3.21 11.46 -2.11
C CYS A 21 2.60 12.71 -2.73
N ALA A 22 2.88 12.96 -4.00
CA ALA A 22 2.33 14.13 -4.71
C ALA A 22 0.82 14.02 -4.85
N GLU A 23 0.30 12.85 -5.21
CA GLU A 23 -1.13 12.63 -5.40
C GLU A 23 -1.92 12.76 -4.10
N THR A 24 -1.34 12.33 -2.99
CA THR A 24 -2.01 12.38 -1.68
C THR A 24 -1.72 13.68 -0.91
N GLY A 25 -0.85 14.52 -1.44
CA GLY A 25 -0.50 15.78 -0.81
C GLY A 25 0.32 15.63 0.45
N THR A 26 1.01 14.51 0.63
CA THR A 26 1.83 14.29 1.81
C THR A 26 3.30 14.57 1.52
N ASP A 27 3.99 15.13 2.51
CA ASP A 27 5.44 15.29 2.50
C ASP A 27 6.13 14.31 3.44
N ASP A 28 5.40 13.27 3.86
CA ASP A 28 5.89 12.25 4.77
C ASP A 28 5.92 10.89 4.09
N PRO A 29 6.98 10.60 3.30
CA PRO A 29 7.07 9.30 2.61
C PRO A 29 7.11 8.12 3.57
N SER A 30 7.74 8.25 4.74
CA SER A 30 7.76 7.18 5.73
C SER A 30 6.38 6.86 6.24
N GLY A 31 5.56 7.88 6.50
CA GLY A 31 4.18 7.68 6.91
C GLY A 31 3.34 7.03 5.84
N LEU A 32 3.58 7.37 4.58
CA LEU A 32 2.88 6.73 3.47
C LEU A 32 3.24 5.26 3.36
N ILE A 33 4.52 4.92 3.50
CA ILE A 33 4.97 3.53 3.49
C ILE A 33 4.33 2.76 4.64
N ALA A 34 4.27 3.34 5.84
CA ALA A 34 3.67 2.69 6.99
C ALA A 34 2.19 2.38 6.73
N ARG A 35 1.47 3.30 6.13
CA ARG A 35 0.06 3.09 5.77
C ARG A 35 -0.09 2.00 4.71
N ALA A 36 0.79 1.98 3.72
CA ALA A 36 0.77 0.97 2.69
C ALA A 36 1.01 -0.43 3.27
N LEU A 37 1.97 -0.53 4.18
CA LEU A 37 2.26 -1.81 4.84
C LEU A 37 1.09 -2.26 5.71
N GLY A 38 0.42 -1.34 6.37
CA GLY A 38 -0.77 -1.65 7.15
C GLY A 38 -1.90 -2.19 6.29
N LEU A 39 -2.11 -1.61 5.12
CA LEU A 39 -3.10 -2.11 4.17
C LEU A 39 -2.73 -3.49 3.66
N PHE A 40 -1.46 -3.72 3.37
CA PHE A 40 -1.01 -5.02 2.90
C PHE A 40 -1.16 -6.09 3.97
N GLU A 41 -0.85 -5.76 5.23
CA GLU A 41 -1.05 -6.68 6.34
C GLU A 41 -2.52 -7.06 6.49
N MET A 42 -3.41 -6.08 6.37
CA MET A 42 -4.85 -6.33 6.42
C MET A 42 -5.29 -7.24 5.28
N ALA A 43 -4.76 -7.01 4.06
CA ALA A 43 -5.07 -7.84 2.91
C ALA A 43 -4.61 -9.28 3.11
N GLN A 44 -3.41 -9.47 3.65
CA GLN A 44 -2.88 -10.80 3.94
C GLN A 44 -3.71 -11.54 4.99
N ARG A 45 -4.15 -10.82 6.02
CA ARG A 45 -5.01 -11.39 7.05
C ARG A 45 -6.34 -11.85 6.47
N THR A 46 -6.94 -11.01 5.63
CA THR A 46 -8.20 -11.34 4.96
C THR A 46 -8.03 -12.60 4.12
N ARG A 47 -6.95 -12.69 3.37
CA ARG A 47 -6.68 -13.85 2.51
C ARG A 47 -6.50 -15.13 3.33
N ARG A 48 -5.79 -15.06 4.45
CA ARG A 48 -5.60 -16.22 5.34
C ARG A 48 -6.90 -16.73 5.94
N GLN A 49 -7.88 -15.84 6.08
CA GLN A 49 -9.21 -16.19 6.60
C GLN A 49 -10.17 -16.65 5.51
N GLY A 50 -9.66 -16.85 4.29
CA GLY A 50 -10.47 -17.29 3.16
C GLY A 50 -11.23 -16.19 2.45
N GLY A 51 -10.97 -14.93 2.80
CA GLY A 51 -11.57 -13.79 2.13
C GLY A 51 -10.79 -13.37 0.89
N ARG A 52 -11.32 -12.37 0.23
CA ARG A 52 -10.72 -11.80 -0.98
C ARG A 52 -10.70 -10.29 -0.90
N LEU A 53 -9.70 -9.70 -1.55
CA LEU A 53 -9.62 -8.26 -1.67
C LEU A 53 -10.20 -7.86 -3.01
N ILE A 54 -11.27 -7.07 -2.98
CA ILE A 54 -11.99 -6.65 -4.18
C ILE A 54 -11.82 -5.15 -4.34
N PHE A 55 -11.43 -4.71 -5.51
CA PHE A 55 -11.45 -3.31 -5.89
C PHE A 55 -12.74 -3.03 -6.64
N GLN A 56 -13.50 -2.04 -6.18
CA GLN A 56 -14.72 -1.62 -6.83
C GLN A 56 -14.60 -0.15 -7.22
N ASN A 57 -14.87 0.16 -8.48
CA ASN A 57 -14.83 1.55 -8.94
C ASN A 57 -16.19 2.22 -8.75
N GLU A 58 -16.28 3.48 -9.14
CA GLU A 58 -17.51 4.28 -8.98
C GLU A 58 -18.68 3.80 -9.84
N HIS A 59 -18.40 2.98 -10.85
CA HIS A 59 -19.43 2.41 -11.74
C HIS A 59 -19.93 1.05 -11.26
N GLY A 60 -19.40 0.56 -10.14
CA GLY A 60 -19.77 -0.74 -9.61
C GLY A 60 -19.01 -1.90 -10.22
N ASP A 61 -18.07 -1.64 -11.11
CA ASP A 61 -17.21 -2.68 -11.66
C ASP A 61 -16.25 -3.16 -10.58
N GLU A 62 -16.13 -4.48 -10.44
CA GLU A 62 -15.29 -5.09 -9.43
C GLU A 62 -14.16 -5.87 -10.08
N SER A 63 -13.00 -5.85 -9.43
CA SER A 63 -11.88 -6.70 -9.81
C SER A 63 -11.21 -7.23 -8.56
N GLU A 64 -10.82 -8.49 -8.60
CA GLU A 64 -10.11 -9.11 -7.50
C GLU A 64 -8.64 -8.73 -7.57
N VAL A 65 -8.08 -8.34 -6.44
CA VAL A 65 -6.67 -8.00 -6.35
C VAL A 65 -5.90 -9.26 -6.03
N ALA A 66 -5.02 -9.66 -6.94
CA ALA A 66 -4.14 -10.81 -6.76
C ALA A 66 -2.83 -10.38 -6.10
N PHE A 67 -2.44 -11.09 -5.06
CA PHE A 67 -1.20 -10.77 -4.36
C PHE A 67 -0.65 -11.99 -3.60
#